data_7a346b921e9263c92ccf5009fe29a163
#
_entry.id   7a346b921e9263c92ccf5009fe29a163
#
_cell.length_a   1.000
_cell.length_b   1.000
_cell.length_c   1.000
_cell.angle_alpha   90.00
_cell.angle_beta   90.00
_cell.angle_gamma   90.00
#
_symmetry.space_group_name_H-M   'P 1'
#
loop_
_entity.id
_entity.type
_entity.pdbx_description
1 polymer ?
#
loop_
_entity_poly.entity_id
_entity_poly.type
_entity_poly.pdbx_seq_one_letter_code
_entity_poly.pdbx_strand_id
1 'polypeptide(L)'
;MTPYARAAYESAYEQLNKINNSKLDRALKFCIKINMSYGHRCNSKVGWKSDIQGRERAYTLRAWNKLPDIIMEAALRLKETQIEKGSAIEVIRRFNNPRCLIYCDPPYLLEARNVSKQYNYEMSNKEHEDLLNAIMESKSKVIISGYESDLYNNALKGWRKKTGYSLTQSMRKAKEVIWMNYD
;
A
#
# COMPACT_ATOMS: atom_id res chain seq x y z
N MET A 1 -18.98 -14.82 12.45
CA MET A 1 -17.74 -15.13 11.68
C MET A 1 -18.14 -15.37 10.23
N THR A 2 -17.50 -14.74 9.25
CA THR A 2 -17.85 -14.90 7.83
C THR A 2 -17.17 -16.17 7.28
N PRO A 3 -17.92 -17.14 6.68
CA PRO A 3 -17.31 -18.32 6.10
C PRO A 3 -16.46 -17.97 4.86
N TYR A 4 -15.44 -18.77 4.57
CA TYR A 4 -14.68 -18.66 3.33
C TYR A 4 -15.50 -19.26 2.18
N ALA A 5 -16.31 -18.44 1.52
CA ALA A 5 -17.27 -18.89 0.53
C ALA A 5 -17.26 -18.03 -0.72
N ARG A 6 -17.42 -18.68 -1.89
CA ARG A 6 -17.53 -17.98 -3.18
C ARG A 6 -18.68 -16.98 -3.19
N ALA A 7 -19.85 -17.37 -2.68
CA ALA A 7 -21.02 -16.49 -2.61
C ALA A 7 -20.75 -15.22 -1.77
N ALA A 8 -20.02 -15.34 -0.65
CA ALA A 8 -19.63 -14.18 0.15
C ALA A 8 -18.69 -13.26 -0.62
N TYR A 9 -17.73 -13.83 -1.39
CA TYR A 9 -16.83 -13.07 -2.25
C TYR A 9 -17.55 -12.32 -3.36
N GLU A 10 -18.45 -12.98 -4.08
CA GLU A 10 -19.24 -12.40 -5.17
C GLU A 10 -20.14 -11.27 -4.65
N SER A 11 -20.86 -11.52 -3.55
CA SER A 11 -21.69 -10.51 -2.89
C SER A 11 -20.86 -9.30 -2.40
N ALA A 12 -19.66 -9.52 -1.89
CA ALA A 12 -18.79 -8.43 -1.46
C ALA A 12 -18.37 -7.54 -2.65
N TYR A 13 -18.12 -8.13 -3.82
CA TYR A 13 -17.80 -7.37 -5.03
C TYR A 13 -18.96 -6.51 -5.52
N GLU A 14 -20.16 -7.08 -5.59
CA GLU A 14 -21.36 -6.41 -6.12
C GLU A 14 -21.86 -5.29 -5.21
N GLN A 15 -21.63 -5.43 -3.91
CA GLN A 15 -22.24 -4.55 -2.91
C GLN A 15 -21.26 -3.57 -2.27
N LEU A 16 -19.96 -3.65 -2.54
CA LEU A 16 -18.94 -2.83 -1.86
C LEU A 16 -19.23 -1.32 -1.94
N ASN A 17 -19.69 -0.85 -3.09
CA ASN A 17 -19.90 0.57 -3.37
C ASN A 17 -21.40 1.00 -3.29
N LYS A 18 -22.29 0.16 -2.76
CA LYS A 18 -23.69 0.58 -2.57
C LYS A 18 -23.79 1.67 -1.50
N ILE A 19 -24.62 2.67 -1.78
CA ILE A 19 -24.80 3.90 -0.97
C ILE A 19 -25.21 3.62 0.49
N ASN A 20 -25.97 2.55 0.70
CA ASN A 20 -26.54 2.22 2.03
C ASN A 20 -25.64 1.36 2.92
N ASN A 21 -24.38 1.11 2.55
CA ASN A 21 -23.46 0.36 3.39
C ASN A 21 -22.93 1.22 4.54
N SER A 22 -23.02 0.70 5.76
CA SER A 22 -22.32 1.29 6.90
C SER A 22 -20.79 1.25 6.69
N LYS A 23 -20.03 2.01 7.46
CA LYS A 23 -18.57 1.97 7.42
C LYS A 23 -18.04 0.56 7.73
N LEU A 24 -18.65 -0.14 8.67
CA LEU A 24 -18.30 -1.51 9.05
C LEU A 24 -18.58 -2.50 7.92
N ASP A 25 -19.76 -2.40 7.27
CA ASP A 25 -20.10 -3.25 6.12
C ASP A 25 -19.12 -3.07 4.98
N ARG A 26 -18.75 -1.83 4.69
CA ARG A 26 -17.75 -1.52 3.66
C ARG A 26 -16.39 -2.12 4.01
N ALA A 27 -15.95 -2.00 5.25
CA ALA A 27 -14.69 -2.56 5.72
C ALA A 27 -14.69 -4.09 5.62
N LEU A 28 -15.78 -4.75 6.05
CA LEU A 28 -15.94 -6.20 5.96
C LEU A 28 -15.93 -6.67 4.51
N LYS A 29 -16.70 -6.04 3.63
CA LYS A 29 -16.76 -6.39 2.20
C LYS A 29 -15.40 -6.18 1.52
N PHE A 30 -14.70 -5.11 1.86
CA PHE A 30 -13.35 -4.85 1.37
C PHE A 30 -12.36 -5.93 1.84
N CYS A 31 -12.43 -6.31 3.12
CA CYS A 31 -11.62 -7.37 3.70
C CYS A 31 -11.87 -8.72 3.00
N ILE A 32 -13.13 -9.10 2.77
CA ILE A 32 -13.52 -10.30 2.03
C ILE A 32 -12.94 -10.25 0.60
N LYS A 33 -13.18 -9.15 -0.10
CA LYS A 33 -12.71 -8.93 -1.47
C LYS A 33 -11.21 -9.16 -1.59
N ILE A 34 -10.40 -8.53 -0.73
CA ILE A 34 -8.94 -8.62 -0.81
C ILE A 34 -8.45 -10.04 -0.47
N ASN A 35 -8.95 -10.61 0.61
CA ASN A 35 -8.39 -11.87 1.11
C ASN A 35 -8.87 -13.12 0.37
N MET A 36 -10.05 -13.07 -0.24
CA MET A 36 -10.58 -14.18 -1.04
C MET A 36 -10.28 -14.08 -2.54
N SER A 37 -9.63 -13.01 -3.01
CA SER A 37 -9.26 -12.81 -4.42
C SER A 37 -7.84 -13.29 -4.73
N TYR A 38 -7.61 -13.70 -5.97
CA TYR A 38 -6.26 -13.93 -6.46
C TYR A 38 -5.47 -12.61 -6.53
N GLY A 39 -4.23 -12.60 -6.00
CA GLY A 39 -3.30 -11.48 -6.10
C GLY A 39 -3.70 -10.23 -5.31
N HIS A 40 -4.66 -10.32 -4.39
CA HIS A 40 -5.08 -9.21 -3.50
C HIS A 40 -5.39 -7.88 -4.23
N ARG A 41 -5.91 -7.95 -5.46
CA ARG A 41 -6.15 -6.75 -6.28
C ARG A 41 -7.34 -5.93 -5.76
N CYS A 42 -7.11 -4.62 -5.59
CA CYS A 42 -8.13 -3.68 -5.12
C CYS A 42 -8.98 -3.10 -6.26
N ASN A 43 -8.42 -2.94 -7.46
CA ASN A 43 -8.96 -2.14 -8.56
C ASN A 43 -9.58 -2.95 -9.72
N SER A 44 -9.50 -4.27 -9.68
CA SER A 44 -10.06 -5.13 -10.72
C SER A 44 -10.76 -6.35 -10.13
N LYS A 45 -11.83 -6.83 -10.81
CA LYS A 45 -12.44 -8.11 -10.47
C LYS A 45 -11.52 -9.23 -10.95
N VAL A 46 -11.13 -10.08 -10.03
CA VAL A 46 -10.34 -11.29 -10.28
C VAL A 46 -11.08 -12.52 -9.76
N GLY A 47 -10.60 -13.72 -10.10
CA GLY A 47 -11.23 -14.94 -9.64
C GLY A 47 -11.20 -15.13 -8.12
N TRP A 48 -12.18 -15.84 -7.60
CA TRP A 48 -12.18 -16.32 -6.21
C TRP A 48 -11.06 -17.33 -6.00
N LYS A 49 -10.29 -17.13 -4.96
CA LYS A 49 -9.12 -17.93 -4.64
C LYS A 49 -9.53 -19.26 -4.00
N SER A 50 -9.51 -20.34 -4.77
CA SER A 50 -9.80 -21.69 -4.32
C SER A 50 -8.54 -22.56 -4.37
N ASP A 51 -8.43 -23.52 -3.47
CA ASP A 51 -7.42 -24.57 -3.52
C ASP A 51 -8.03 -25.84 -4.11
N ILE A 52 -7.55 -26.23 -5.30
CA ILE A 52 -8.01 -27.42 -6.04
C ILE A 52 -7.00 -28.58 -6.02
N GLN A 53 -5.93 -28.45 -5.21
CA GLN A 53 -4.83 -29.42 -5.21
C GLN A 53 -5.06 -30.62 -4.29
N GLY A 54 -6.26 -30.80 -3.75
CA GLY A 54 -6.59 -31.95 -2.88
C GLY A 54 -5.84 -32.01 -1.55
N ARG A 55 -5.35 -30.87 -1.05
CA ARG A 55 -4.68 -30.82 0.25
C ARG A 55 -5.68 -31.06 1.36
N GLU A 56 -5.23 -31.73 2.44
CA GLU A 56 -6.03 -31.95 3.64
C GLU A 56 -6.63 -30.66 4.20
N ARG A 57 -5.88 -29.56 4.17
CA ARG A 57 -6.36 -28.22 4.51
C ARG A 57 -5.88 -27.20 3.48
N ALA A 58 -6.84 -26.56 2.80
CA ALA A 58 -6.55 -25.50 1.85
C ALA A 58 -5.73 -24.36 2.50
N TYR A 59 -4.66 -23.94 1.85
CA TYR A 59 -3.81 -22.84 2.34
C TYR A 59 -4.57 -21.52 2.52
N THR A 60 -5.61 -21.30 1.71
CA THR A 60 -6.49 -20.14 1.78
C THR A 60 -7.27 -20.08 3.09
N LEU A 61 -7.72 -21.24 3.59
CA LEU A 61 -8.42 -21.35 4.87
C LEU A 61 -7.49 -21.06 6.05
N ARG A 62 -6.23 -21.48 5.98
CA ARG A 62 -5.25 -21.16 7.03
C ARG A 62 -5.04 -19.65 7.17
N ALA A 63 -4.89 -18.95 6.05
CA ALA A 63 -4.74 -17.50 6.03
C ALA A 63 -6.01 -16.79 6.53
N TRP A 64 -7.18 -17.23 6.05
CA TRP A 64 -8.47 -16.67 6.47
C TRP A 64 -8.74 -16.84 7.97
N ASN A 65 -8.45 -18.01 8.52
CA ASN A 65 -8.67 -18.30 9.94
C ASN A 65 -7.74 -17.51 10.88
N LYS A 66 -6.55 -17.10 10.42
CA LYS A 66 -5.63 -16.23 11.16
C LYS A 66 -5.98 -14.75 11.07
N LEU A 67 -6.83 -14.37 10.12
CA LEU A 67 -7.11 -12.96 9.84
C LEU A 67 -7.70 -12.19 11.03
N PRO A 68 -8.62 -12.76 11.85
CA PRO A 68 -9.12 -12.07 13.04
C PRO A 68 -8.02 -11.67 14.03
N ASP A 69 -7.05 -12.56 14.27
CA ASP A 69 -5.94 -12.29 15.18
C ASP A 69 -5.03 -11.19 14.62
N ILE A 70 -4.70 -11.26 13.33
CA ILE A 70 -3.94 -10.23 12.63
C ILE A 70 -4.64 -8.86 12.69
N ILE A 71 -5.97 -8.84 12.50
CA ILE A 71 -6.75 -7.60 12.59
C ILE A 71 -6.73 -7.05 14.03
N MET A 72 -6.81 -7.92 15.03
CA MET A 72 -6.74 -7.51 16.43
C MET A 72 -5.38 -6.92 16.78
N GLU A 73 -4.29 -7.57 16.38
CA GLU A 73 -2.93 -7.06 16.57
C GLU A 73 -2.73 -5.70 15.89
N ALA A 74 -3.19 -5.57 14.64
CA ALA A 74 -3.16 -4.31 13.91
C ALA A 74 -3.99 -3.22 14.61
N ALA A 75 -5.19 -3.54 15.11
CA ALA A 75 -6.04 -2.62 15.84
C ALA A 75 -5.38 -2.13 17.15
N LEU A 76 -4.71 -3.02 17.87
CA LEU A 76 -3.95 -2.66 19.07
C LEU A 76 -2.80 -1.69 18.73
N ARG A 77 -2.07 -1.97 17.67
CA ARG A 77 -0.98 -1.10 17.20
C ARG A 77 -1.48 0.28 16.76
N LEU A 78 -2.64 0.33 16.08
CA LEU A 78 -3.23 1.57 15.58
C LEU A 78 -3.84 2.47 16.68
N LYS A 79 -4.05 1.95 17.90
CA LYS A 79 -4.53 2.79 19.02
C LYS A 79 -3.61 3.96 19.36
N GLU A 80 -2.31 3.81 19.11
CA GLU A 80 -1.29 4.83 19.34
C GLU A 80 -0.96 5.64 18.07
N THR A 81 -1.77 5.50 17.02
CA THR A 81 -1.52 6.10 15.71
C THR A 81 -2.62 7.10 15.37
N GLN A 82 -2.22 8.28 14.95
CA GLN A 82 -3.11 9.25 14.34
C GLN A 82 -3.19 9.00 12.83
N ILE A 83 -4.41 8.80 12.32
CA ILE A 83 -4.65 8.56 10.89
C ILE A 83 -5.29 9.80 10.30
N GLU A 84 -4.66 10.38 9.31
CA GLU A 84 -5.12 11.57 8.60
C GLU A 84 -5.25 11.29 7.10
N LYS A 85 -6.28 11.86 6.48
CA LYS A 85 -6.47 11.88 5.04
C LYS A 85 -6.33 13.31 4.55
N GLY A 86 -5.23 13.64 3.89
CA GLY A 86 -4.94 14.98 3.40
C GLY A 86 -3.77 15.00 2.44
N SER A 87 -3.30 16.20 2.14
CA SER A 87 -2.10 16.42 1.34
C SER A 87 -0.87 15.99 2.11
N ALA A 88 -0.06 15.10 1.55
CA ALA A 88 1.22 14.69 2.13
C ALA A 88 2.16 15.91 2.31
N ILE A 89 2.15 16.86 1.38
CA ILE A 89 2.99 18.07 1.44
C ILE A 89 2.62 18.93 2.66
N GLU A 90 1.33 19.09 2.94
CA GLU A 90 0.88 19.83 4.12
C GLU A 90 1.31 19.14 5.42
N VAL A 91 1.23 17.80 5.47
CA VAL A 91 1.68 17.02 6.61
C VAL A 91 3.19 17.15 6.80
N ILE A 92 4.00 17.04 5.72
CA ILE A 92 5.45 17.21 5.76
C ILE A 92 5.81 18.58 6.32
N ARG A 93 5.16 19.65 5.83
CA ARG A 93 5.41 21.02 6.30
C ARG A 93 5.04 21.22 7.77
N ARG A 94 3.97 20.61 8.23
CA ARG A 94 3.50 20.66 9.63
C ARG A 94 4.48 19.96 10.59
N PHE A 95 5.03 18.83 10.17
CA PHE A 95 6.00 18.05 10.97
C PHE A 95 7.46 18.39 10.66
N ASN A 96 7.74 19.60 10.18
CA ASN A 96 9.07 20.10 9.87
C ASN A 96 9.91 20.33 11.16
N ASN A 97 10.41 19.26 11.75
CA ASN A 97 11.11 19.24 13.02
C ASN A 97 12.27 18.20 12.99
N PRO A 98 13.52 18.56 13.38
CA PRO A 98 14.65 17.63 13.38
C PRO A 98 14.45 16.34 14.20
N ARG A 99 13.52 16.33 15.16
CA ARG A 99 13.16 15.15 15.96
C ARG A 99 12.16 14.21 15.27
N CYS A 100 11.58 14.64 14.15
CA CYS A 100 10.66 13.82 13.38
C CYS A 100 11.40 12.95 12.36
N LEU A 101 10.91 11.74 12.16
CA LEU A 101 11.24 10.88 11.03
C LEU A 101 10.00 10.79 10.13
N ILE A 102 10.17 11.16 8.88
CA ILE A 102 9.13 11.08 7.86
C ILE A 102 9.49 9.95 6.90
N TYR A 103 8.58 8.99 6.73
CA TYR A 103 8.69 7.96 5.71
C TYR A 103 7.67 8.23 4.60
N CYS A 104 8.16 8.47 3.39
CA CYS A 104 7.34 8.71 2.20
C CYS A 104 7.33 7.46 1.31
N ASP A 105 6.14 6.96 1.02
CA ASP A 105 5.91 5.84 0.10
C ASP A 105 4.85 6.26 -0.95
N PRO A 106 5.21 7.18 -1.87
CA PRO A 106 4.28 7.65 -2.90
C PRO A 106 3.96 6.54 -3.91
N PRO A 107 2.84 6.63 -4.66
CA PRO A 107 2.67 5.85 -5.87
C PRO A 107 3.90 6.05 -6.77
N TYR A 108 4.60 4.97 -7.12
CA TYR A 108 5.87 5.10 -7.88
C TYR A 108 5.62 5.65 -9.28
N LEU A 109 6.58 6.37 -9.85
CA LEU A 109 6.53 6.95 -11.19
C LEU A 109 6.06 5.94 -12.24
N LEU A 110 5.11 6.34 -13.09
CA LEU A 110 4.54 5.46 -14.12
C LEU A 110 5.58 4.96 -15.12
N GLU A 111 6.50 5.83 -15.53
CA GLU A 111 7.61 5.50 -16.46
C GLU A 111 8.62 4.51 -15.85
N ALA A 112 8.73 4.46 -14.53
CA ALA A 112 9.62 3.52 -13.85
C ALA A 112 8.96 2.16 -13.55
N ARG A 113 7.67 1.99 -13.90
CA ARG A 113 6.92 0.76 -13.66
C ARG A 113 6.75 -0.05 -14.95
N ASN A 114 6.75 -1.38 -14.78
CA ASN A 114 6.39 -2.31 -15.86
C ASN A 114 4.87 -2.48 -16.05
N VAL A 115 4.05 -1.81 -15.24
CA VAL A 115 2.58 -1.93 -15.24
C VAL A 115 1.97 -0.53 -15.26
N SER A 116 1.13 -0.24 -16.24
CA SER A 116 0.64 1.09 -16.57
C SER A 116 -0.28 1.66 -15.51
N LYS A 117 -1.14 1.12 -14.83
CA LYS A 117 -2.05 1.74 -13.84
C LYS A 117 -2.34 0.78 -12.69
N GLN A 118 -1.79 1.07 -11.52
CA GLN A 118 -1.90 0.21 -10.35
C GLN A 118 -2.81 0.78 -9.27
N TYR A 119 -2.86 2.11 -9.13
CA TYR A 119 -3.64 2.80 -8.11
C TYR A 119 -4.82 3.55 -8.73
N ASN A 120 -5.88 3.76 -7.93
CA ASN A 120 -6.99 4.62 -8.34
C ASN A 120 -6.59 6.10 -8.42
N TYR A 121 -5.58 6.48 -7.63
CA TYR A 121 -4.98 7.81 -7.57
C TYR A 121 -3.50 7.66 -7.85
N GLU A 122 -3.10 7.91 -9.09
CA GLU A 122 -1.70 7.97 -9.49
C GLU A 122 -1.18 9.39 -9.31
N MET A 123 0.11 9.53 -9.02
CA MET A 123 0.76 10.83 -8.98
C MET A 123 1.33 11.18 -10.36
N SER A 124 1.11 12.43 -10.78
CA SER A 124 1.76 13.02 -11.95
C SER A 124 3.23 13.36 -11.65
N ASN A 125 4.05 13.56 -12.69
CA ASN A 125 5.44 14.00 -12.53
C ASN A 125 5.52 15.32 -11.75
N LYS A 126 4.59 16.25 -11.98
CA LYS A 126 4.51 17.50 -11.23
C LYS A 126 4.26 17.29 -9.73
N GLU A 127 3.37 16.38 -9.36
CA GLU A 127 3.12 16.05 -7.95
C GLU A 127 4.33 15.37 -7.30
N HIS A 128 5.10 14.57 -8.06
CA HIS A 128 6.37 14.03 -7.59
C HIS A 128 7.41 15.13 -7.36
N GLU A 129 7.54 16.10 -8.27
CA GLU A 129 8.41 17.27 -8.10
C GLU A 129 8.03 18.08 -6.87
N ASP A 130 6.74 18.35 -6.67
CA ASP A 130 6.25 19.08 -5.50
C ASP A 130 6.51 18.34 -4.18
N LEU A 131 6.38 17.01 -4.16
CA LEU A 131 6.76 16.18 -3.02
C LEU A 131 8.26 16.24 -2.76
N LEU A 132 9.09 16.08 -3.80
CA LEU A 132 10.55 16.14 -3.69
C LEU A 132 11.01 17.50 -3.15
N ASN A 133 10.44 18.59 -3.64
CA ASN A 133 10.73 19.94 -3.12
C ASN A 133 10.37 20.07 -1.65
N ALA A 134 9.19 19.57 -1.24
CA ALA A 134 8.75 19.64 0.15
C ALA A 134 9.66 18.86 1.12
N ILE A 135 10.14 17.67 0.71
CA ILE A 135 11.07 16.89 1.55
C ILE A 135 12.48 17.46 1.57
N MET A 136 12.93 18.11 0.49
CA MET A 136 14.23 18.78 0.43
C MET A 136 14.28 20.03 1.32
N GLU A 137 13.17 20.74 1.48
CA GLU A 137 13.03 21.89 2.38
C GLU A 137 12.88 21.49 3.85
N SER A 138 12.59 20.21 4.13
CA SER A 138 12.30 19.73 5.48
C SER A 138 13.54 19.61 6.33
N LYS A 139 13.44 20.07 7.61
CA LYS A 139 14.44 19.84 8.64
C LYS A 139 14.36 18.47 9.29
N SER A 140 13.31 17.70 8.98
CA SER A 140 13.09 16.36 9.53
C SER A 140 14.05 15.34 8.90
N LYS A 141 14.24 14.23 9.59
CA LYS A 141 14.83 13.05 8.97
C LYS A 141 13.83 12.47 8.00
N VAL A 142 14.23 12.24 6.76
CA VAL A 142 13.32 11.76 5.71
C VAL A 142 13.87 10.47 5.10
N ILE A 143 12.97 9.51 4.90
CA ILE A 143 13.16 8.34 4.06
C ILE A 143 12.11 8.42 2.96
N ILE A 144 12.50 8.23 1.72
CA ILE A 144 11.57 8.07 0.61
C ILE A 144 11.88 6.80 -0.17
N SER A 145 10.84 5.98 -0.45
CA SER A 145 10.93 4.77 -1.27
C SER A 145 10.47 5.03 -2.69
N GLY A 146 11.01 4.26 -3.63
CA GLY A 146 10.59 4.35 -5.03
C GLY A 146 11.39 3.43 -5.94
N TYR A 147 11.08 3.50 -7.22
CA TYR A 147 11.95 2.97 -8.27
C TYR A 147 12.97 4.01 -8.69
N GLU A 148 14.13 3.55 -9.13
CA GLU A 148 15.18 4.40 -9.64
C GLU A 148 14.70 5.14 -10.88
N SER A 149 14.88 6.48 -10.90
CA SER A 149 14.53 7.35 -12.01
C SER A 149 15.44 8.58 -12.02
N ASP A 150 15.60 9.21 -13.18
CA ASP A 150 16.39 10.42 -13.30
C ASP A 150 15.85 11.56 -12.45
N LEU A 151 14.52 11.70 -12.36
CA LEU A 151 13.86 12.69 -11.52
C LEU A 151 14.31 12.57 -10.05
N TYR A 152 14.22 11.37 -9.48
CA TYR A 152 14.60 11.12 -8.09
C TYR A 152 16.11 11.19 -7.86
N ASN A 153 16.89 10.61 -8.76
CA ASN A 153 18.36 10.63 -8.65
C ASN A 153 18.93 12.05 -8.72
N ASN A 154 18.34 12.90 -9.55
CA ASN A 154 18.78 14.29 -9.68
C ASN A 154 18.33 15.14 -8.48
N ALA A 155 17.07 15.04 -8.07
CA ALA A 155 16.53 15.81 -6.95
C ALA A 155 17.18 15.41 -5.61
N LEU A 156 17.45 14.12 -5.39
CA LEU A 156 17.98 13.59 -4.14
C LEU A 156 19.51 13.35 -4.20
N LYS A 157 20.20 14.11 -5.06
CA LYS A 157 21.65 14.05 -5.16
C LYS A 157 22.31 14.38 -3.81
N GLY A 158 23.16 13.48 -3.34
CA GLY A 158 23.82 13.61 -2.02
C GLY A 158 23.08 12.93 -0.88
N TRP A 159 21.86 12.46 -1.08
CA TRP A 159 21.20 11.62 -0.09
C TRP A 159 21.80 10.21 -0.06
N ARG A 160 21.82 9.61 1.11
CA ARG A 160 22.22 8.22 1.27
C ARG A 160 21.22 7.31 0.56
N LYS A 161 21.72 6.44 -0.32
CA LYS A 161 20.89 5.54 -1.15
C LYS A 161 21.14 4.09 -0.77
N LYS A 162 20.07 3.34 -0.55
CA LYS A 162 20.11 1.88 -0.39
C LYS A 162 19.17 1.22 -1.38
N THR A 163 19.61 0.12 -1.95
CA THR A 163 18.85 -0.68 -2.90
C THR A 163 18.47 -2.01 -2.28
N GLY A 164 17.22 -2.39 -2.45
CA GLY A 164 16.68 -3.69 -2.08
C GLY A 164 16.00 -4.36 -3.27
N TYR A 165 15.60 -5.62 -3.08
CA TYR A 165 14.80 -6.35 -4.06
C TYR A 165 13.53 -6.83 -3.38
N SER A 166 12.38 -6.46 -3.94
CA SER A 166 11.09 -7.02 -3.57
C SER A 166 10.63 -8.05 -4.60
N LEU A 167 9.80 -8.98 -4.16
CA LEU A 167 9.11 -9.90 -5.07
C LEU A 167 7.78 -9.26 -5.47
N THR A 168 7.63 -8.98 -6.75
CA THR A 168 6.33 -8.56 -7.28
C THR A 168 5.30 -9.69 -7.16
N GLN A 169 4.02 -9.36 -7.29
CA GLN A 169 2.94 -10.37 -7.32
C GLN A 169 3.13 -11.45 -8.39
N SER A 170 3.87 -11.16 -9.46
CA SER A 170 4.24 -12.09 -10.52
C SER A 170 5.55 -12.86 -10.24
N MET A 171 6.03 -12.85 -8.97
CA MET A 171 7.29 -13.48 -8.54
C MET A 171 8.54 -12.95 -9.26
N ARG A 172 8.46 -11.82 -9.92
CA ARG A 172 9.62 -11.14 -10.51
C ARG A 172 10.29 -10.26 -9.46
N LYS A 173 11.62 -10.24 -9.45
CA LYS A 173 12.38 -9.32 -8.61
C LYS A 173 12.22 -7.90 -9.15
N ALA A 174 11.72 -7.00 -8.33
CA ALA A 174 11.74 -5.56 -8.59
C ALA A 174 12.84 -4.92 -7.74
N LYS A 175 13.65 -4.07 -8.37
CA LYS A 175 14.69 -3.31 -7.68
C LYS A 175 14.05 -2.07 -7.09
N GLU A 176 13.96 -2.01 -5.77
CA GLU A 176 13.47 -0.85 -5.04
C GLU A 176 14.61 -0.08 -4.40
N VAL A 177 14.43 1.20 -4.28
CA VAL A 177 15.43 2.12 -3.72
C VAL A 177 14.80 2.93 -2.61
N ILE A 178 15.55 3.13 -1.55
CA ILE A 178 15.26 4.14 -0.53
C ILE A 178 16.36 5.19 -0.52
N TRP A 179 15.95 6.45 -0.41
CA TRP A 179 16.85 7.59 -0.21
C TRP A 179 16.61 8.16 1.19
N MET A 180 17.68 8.57 1.86
CA MET A 180 17.64 9.10 3.21
C MET A 180 18.51 10.36 3.28
N ASN A 181 18.02 11.42 3.93
CA ASN A 181 18.78 12.68 4.14
C ASN A 181 19.67 12.67 5.39
N TYR A 182 19.88 11.51 6.00
CA TYR A 182 20.68 11.32 7.21
C TYR A 182 21.47 10.00 7.13
N ASP A 183 22.49 9.88 7.98
CA ASP A 183 23.36 8.69 8.13
C ASP A 183 22.71 7.55 8.95
#